data_719ce7fe812512daa3d1980cbae3e18e
#
_entry.id   719ce7fe812512daa3d1980cbae3e18e
#
_cell.length_a   1.000
_cell.length_b   1.000
_cell.length_c   1.000
_cell.angle_alpha   90.00
_cell.angle_beta   90.00
_cell.angle_gamma   90.00
#
_symmetry.space_group_name_H-M   'P 1'
#
loop_
_entity.id
_entity.type
_entity.pdbx_description
1 polymer ?
#
loop_
_entity_poly.entity_id
_entity_poly.type
_entity_poly.pdbx_seq_one_letter_code
_entity_poly.pdbx_strand_id
1 'polypeptide(L)'
;MNPQELFRAGRLTDATKALSAELRDNPTDVRRRTFLFELLCFAGEYERADKQLEVLGQAGPQSEMGVLLYRSALFAERQRQDVFERGEFPSAQVTD
;
A
#
# COMPACT_ATOMS: atom_id res chain seq x y z
N MET A 1 19.03 10.39 3.63
CA MET A 1 17.63 10.84 3.50
C MET A 1 16.71 9.83 4.18
N ASN A 2 15.69 10.31 4.88
CA ASN A 2 14.70 9.41 5.48
C ASN A 2 13.65 8.99 4.43
N PRO A 3 12.82 7.98 4.71
CA PRO A 3 11.84 7.50 3.74
C PRO A 3 10.87 8.57 3.24
N GLN A 4 10.45 9.50 4.11
CA GLN A 4 9.55 10.57 3.73
C GLN A 4 10.20 11.52 2.72
N GLU A 5 11.46 11.87 2.94
CA GLU A 5 12.19 12.73 2.03
C GLU A 5 12.41 12.06 0.67
N LEU A 6 12.73 10.76 0.68
CA LEU A 6 12.90 9.98 -0.54
C LEU A 6 11.60 9.92 -1.32
N PHE A 7 10.49 9.71 -0.63
CA PHE A 7 9.18 9.69 -1.27
C PHE A 7 8.86 11.04 -1.91
N ARG A 8 9.08 12.14 -1.20
CA ARG A 8 8.84 13.48 -1.74
C ARG A 8 9.72 13.80 -2.94
N ALA A 9 10.91 13.23 -2.97
CA ALA A 9 11.83 13.41 -4.10
C ALA A 9 11.48 12.51 -5.30
N GLY A 10 10.43 11.73 -5.21
CA GLY A 10 10.04 10.82 -6.28
C GLY A 10 10.87 9.54 -6.34
N ARG A 11 11.66 9.26 -5.30
CA ARG A 11 12.54 8.09 -5.24
C ARG A 11 11.84 6.95 -4.48
N LEU A 12 10.81 6.41 -5.11
CA LEU A 12 9.91 5.47 -4.46
C LEU A 12 10.60 4.16 -4.05
N THR A 13 11.44 3.60 -4.93
CA THR A 13 12.16 2.37 -4.63
C THR A 13 13.11 2.56 -3.44
N ASP A 14 13.82 3.68 -3.42
CA ASP A 14 14.76 3.98 -2.33
C ASP A 14 14.00 4.21 -1.02
N ALA A 15 12.85 4.87 -1.09
CA ALA A 15 12.00 5.09 0.09
C ALA A 15 11.54 3.75 0.67
N THR A 16 11.11 2.83 -0.19
CA THR A 16 10.68 1.50 0.23
C THR A 16 11.81 0.73 0.90
N LYS A 17 13.00 0.76 0.32
CA LYS A 17 14.17 0.09 0.89
C LYS A 17 14.57 0.67 2.24
N ALA A 18 14.58 2.00 2.35
CA ALA A 18 14.94 2.67 3.60
C ALA A 18 13.92 2.34 4.70
N LEU A 19 12.64 2.36 4.36
CA LEU A 19 11.59 2.07 5.33
C LEU A 19 11.61 0.61 5.76
N SER A 20 11.88 -0.31 4.84
CA SER A 20 12.03 -1.73 5.16
C SER A 20 13.17 -1.96 6.14
N ALA A 21 14.28 -1.24 5.97
CA ALA A 21 15.41 -1.32 6.89
C ALA A 21 15.04 -0.81 8.28
N GLU A 22 14.30 0.29 8.37
CA GLU A 22 13.82 0.82 9.64
C GLU A 22 12.89 -0.17 10.35
N LEU A 23 12.05 -0.87 9.58
CA LEU A 23 11.14 -1.87 10.15
C LEU A 23 11.86 -3.09 10.70
N ARG A 24 13.02 -3.45 10.15
CA ARG A 24 13.82 -4.54 10.73
C ARG A 24 14.25 -4.23 12.14
N ASP A 25 14.53 -2.96 12.41
CA ASP A 25 14.92 -2.50 13.75
C ASP A 25 13.70 -2.22 14.63
N ASN A 26 12.54 -1.98 14.06
CA ASN A 26 11.31 -1.63 14.76
C ASN A 26 10.12 -2.43 14.19
N PRO A 27 10.13 -3.77 14.35
CA PRO A 27 9.15 -4.61 13.63
C PRO A 27 7.71 -4.44 14.09
N THR A 28 7.49 -3.86 15.27
CA THR A 28 6.14 -3.64 15.79
C THR A 28 5.62 -2.22 15.54
N ASP A 29 6.36 -1.41 14.80
CA ASP A 29 5.95 -0.03 14.52
C ASP A 29 4.85 0.00 13.45
N VAL A 30 3.62 0.21 13.92
CA VAL A 30 2.43 0.21 13.05
C VAL A 30 2.48 1.36 12.05
N ARG A 31 2.95 2.53 12.46
CA ARG A 31 3.01 3.69 11.56
C ARG A 31 3.97 3.47 10.40
N ARG A 32 5.15 2.94 10.69
CA ARG A 32 6.12 2.63 9.65
C ARG A 32 5.58 1.57 8.70
N ARG A 33 4.93 0.55 9.25
CA ARG A 33 4.38 -0.52 8.42
C ARG A 33 3.24 -0.03 7.53
N THR A 34 2.40 0.85 8.06
CA THR A 34 1.32 1.47 7.27
C THR A 34 1.90 2.30 6.13
N PHE A 35 2.95 3.07 6.41
CA PHE A 35 3.61 3.85 5.38
C PHE A 35 4.25 2.95 4.32
N LEU A 36 4.86 1.84 4.73
CA LEU A 36 5.39 0.87 3.78
C LEU A 36 4.29 0.30 2.89
N PHE A 37 3.15 -0.03 3.47
CA PHE A 37 2.00 -0.48 2.69
C PHE A 37 1.64 0.56 1.63
N GLU A 38 1.53 1.82 2.01
CA GLU A 38 1.19 2.90 1.08
C GLU A 38 2.22 3.02 -0.05
N LEU A 39 3.51 2.97 0.28
CA LEU A 39 4.57 3.04 -0.72
C LEU A 39 4.51 1.88 -1.70
N LEU A 40 4.22 0.68 -1.20
CA LEU A 40 4.10 -0.51 -2.05
C LEU A 40 2.90 -0.39 -2.99
N CYS A 41 1.80 0.20 -2.53
CA CYS A 41 0.65 0.47 -3.38
C CYS A 41 1.01 1.44 -4.51
N PHE A 42 1.72 2.52 -4.18
CA PHE A 42 2.16 3.47 -5.19
C PHE A 42 3.10 2.83 -6.21
N ALA A 43 3.92 1.89 -5.75
CA ALA A 43 4.86 1.18 -6.63
C ALA A 43 4.19 0.08 -7.46
N GLY A 44 2.92 -0.23 -7.20
CA GLY A 44 2.21 -1.30 -7.87
C GLY A 44 2.58 -2.69 -7.38
N GLU A 45 3.27 -2.80 -6.24
CA GLU A 45 3.67 -4.08 -5.66
C GLU A 45 2.61 -4.59 -4.69
N TYR A 46 1.47 -4.99 -5.24
CA TYR A 46 0.28 -5.29 -4.45
C TYR A 46 0.41 -6.55 -3.59
N GLU A 47 1.16 -7.54 -4.05
CA GLU A 47 1.39 -8.75 -3.25
C GLU A 47 2.17 -8.44 -1.98
N ARG A 48 3.21 -7.62 -2.11
CA ARG A 48 3.98 -7.17 -0.95
C ARG A 48 3.15 -6.29 -0.04
N ALA A 49 2.33 -5.41 -0.62
CA ALA A 49 1.42 -4.56 0.15
C ALA A 49 0.45 -5.41 0.96
N ASP A 50 -0.12 -6.45 0.37
CA ASP A 50 -1.06 -7.33 1.07
C ASP A 50 -0.41 -8.04 2.27
N LYS A 51 0.86 -8.42 2.14
CA LYS A 51 1.60 -9.00 3.26
C LYS A 51 1.72 -8.04 4.43
N GLN A 52 1.90 -6.74 4.16
CA GLN A 52 1.93 -5.74 5.21
C GLN A 52 0.58 -5.63 5.92
N LEU A 53 -0.51 -5.74 5.17
CA LEU A 53 -1.84 -5.75 5.75
C LEU A 53 -2.07 -6.95 6.66
N GLU A 54 -1.59 -8.12 6.28
CA GLU A 54 -1.70 -9.31 7.13
C GLU A 54 -1.03 -9.10 8.48
N VAL A 55 0.18 -8.51 8.46
CA VAL A 55 0.91 -8.23 9.69
C VAL A 55 0.17 -7.17 10.53
N LEU A 56 -0.35 -6.14 9.89
CA LEU A 56 -1.12 -5.09 10.57
C LEU A 56 -2.39 -5.66 11.22
N GLY A 57 -3.04 -6.61 10.57
CA GLY A 57 -4.24 -7.26 11.11
C GLY A 57 -3.97 -8.06 12.38
N GLN A 58 -2.74 -8.49 12.60
CA GLN A 58 -2.36 -9.22 13.80
C GLN A 58 -2.13 -8.33 15.01
N ALA A 59 -2.12 -7.01 14.82
CA ALA A 59 -1.78 -6.05 15.87
C ALA A 59 -2.94 -5.75 16.84
N GLY A 60 -4.16 -6.24 16.57
CA GLY A 60 -5.29 -6.10 17.49
C GLY A 60 -6.58 -5.63 16.81
N PRO A 61 -7.69 -5.57 17.57
CA PRO A 61 -9.02 -5.29 17.00
C PRO A 61 -9.13 -3.94 16.28
N GLN A 62 -8.51 -2.90 16.82
CA GLN A 62 -8.55 -1.59 16.17
C GLN A 62 -7.81 -1.61 14.84
N SER A 63 -6.72 -2.36 14.80
CA SER A 63 -5.94 -2.52 13.57
C SER A 63 -6.70 -3.31 12.53
N GLU A 64 -7.55 -4.25 12.95
CA GLU A 64 -8.36 -5.04 12.02
C GLU A 64 -9.33 -4.18 11.21
N MET A 65 -9.96 -3.19 11.84
CA MET A 65 -10.83 -2.26 11.11
C MET A 65 -10.04 -1.46 10.08
N GLY A 66 -8.86 -0.97 10.47
CA GLY A 66 -7.98 -0.27 9.54
C GLY A 66 -7.57 -1.16 8.37
N VAL A 67 -7.24 -2.42 8.65
CA VAL A 67 -6.87 -3.39 7.63
C VAL A 67 -7.99 -3.61 6.62
N LEU A 68 -9.24 -3.72 7.09
CA LEU A 68 -10.37 -3.89 6.18
C LEU A 68 -10.52 -2.71 5.24
N LEU A 69 -10.36 -1.48 5.76
CA LEU A 69 -10.42 -0.29 4.92
C LEU A 69 -9.28 -0.25 3.90
N TYR A 70 -8.07 -0.58 4.32
CA TYR A 70 -6.93 -0.61 3.41
C TYR A 70 -7.06 -1.71 2.37
N ARG A 71 -7.58 -2.87 2.73
CA ARG A 71 -7.81 -3.95 1.76
C ARG A 71 -8.84 -3.55 0.71
N SER A 72 -9.89 -2.84 1.13
CA SER A 72 -10.88 -2.33 0.19
C SER A 72 -10.25 -1.34 -0.79
N ALA A 73 -9.40 -0.44 -0.29
CA ALA A 73 -8.70 0.51 -1.12
C ALA A 73 -7.75 -0.18 -2.09
N LEU A 74 -7.02 -1.20 -1.62
CA LEU A 74 -6.10 -1.96 -2.44
C LEU A 74 -6.83 -2.71 -3.55
N PHE A 75 -7.95 -3.32 -3.23
CA PHE A 75 -8.79 -4.01 -4.21
C PHE A 75 -9.27 -3.04 -5.29
N ALA A 76 -9.75 -1.87 -4.89
CA ALA A 76 -10.20 -0.84 -5.83
C ALA A 76 -9.06 -0.37 -6.73
N GLU A 77 -7.86 -0.22 -6.18
CA GLU A 77 -6.69 0.19 -6.94
C GLU A 77 -6.33 -0.85 -7.99
N ARG A 78 -6.34 -2.13 -7.64
CA ARG A 78 -6.07 -3.21 -8.58
C ARG A 78 -7.11 -3.23 -9.71
N GLN A 79 -8.38 -3.08 -9.38
CA GLN A 79 -9.44 -3.05 -10.39
C GLN A 79 -9.26 -1.85 -11.33
N ARG A 80 -8.90 -0.70 -10.79
CA ARG A 80 -8.68 0.49 -11.59
C ARG A 80 -7.53 0.28 -12.57
N GLN A 81 -6.43 -0.34 -12.14
CA GLN A 81 -5.30 -0.63 -12.99
C GLN A 81 -5.65 -1.64 -14.09
N ASP A 82 -6.38 -2.70 -13.73
CA ASP A 82 -6.81 -3.69 -14.70
C ASP A 82 -7.66 -3.08 -15.80
N VAL A 83 -8.61 -2.24 -15.42
CA VAL A 83 -9.47 -1.55 -16.37
C VAL A 83 -8.65 -0.63 -17.27
N PHE A 84 -7.72 0.11 -16.69
CA PHE A 84 -6.87 1.02 -17.44
C PHE A 84 -6.02 0.28 -18.47
N GLU A 85 -5.41 -0.83 -18.06
CA GLU A 85 -4.55 -1.63 -18.94
C GLU A 85 -5.33 -2.26 -20.10
N ARG A 86 -6.59 -2.62 -19.86
CA ARG A 86 -7.46 -3.19 -20.90
C ARG A 86 -8.09 -2.12 -21.79
N GLY A 87 -7.96 -0.85 -21.42
CA GLY A 87 -8.61 0.24 -22.14
C GLY A 87 -10.10 0.33 -21.88
N GLU A 88 -10.60 -0.35 -20.85
CA GLU A 88 -12.01 -0.32 -20.46
C GLU A 88 -12.19 0.65 -19.30
N PHE A 89 -13.25 1.44 -19.34
CA PHE A 89 -13.55 2.41 -18.27
C PHE A 89 -14.88 2.06 -17.65
N PRO A 90 -14.94 2.00 -16.30
CA PRO A 90 -16.19 1.66 -15.61
C PRO A 90 -17.36 2.58 -15.96
N SER A 91 -17.08 3.85 -16.22
CA SER A 91 -18.10 4.81 -16.58
C SER A 91 -18.78 4.47 -17.90
N ALA A 92 -18.07 3.84 -18.84
CA ALA A 92 -18.64 3.44 -20.12
C ALA A 92 -19.66 2.31 -19.95
N GLN A 93 -19.51 1.51 -18.91
CA GLN A 93 -20.44 0.43 -18.59
C GLN A 93 -21.68 0.94 -17.87
N VAL A 94 -21.53 2.00 -17.12
CA VAL A 94 -22.62 2.54 -16.30
C VAL A 94 -23.59 3.40 -17.12
N THR A 95 -23.11 4.00 -18.18
CA THR A 95 -23.92 4.90 -18.99
C THR A 95 -24.87 4.20 -19.93
N ASP A 96 -24.84 2.92 -20.00
CA ASP A 96 -25.74 2.13 -20.87
C ASP A 96 -27.15 1.94 -20.26
#